data_ac676ab5b0f708479db906ae1a4c4945
#
_entry.id   ac676ab5b0f708479db906ae1a4c4945
#
_cell.length_a   1.000
_cell.length_b   1.000
_cell.length_c   1.000
_cell.angle_alpha   90.00
_cell.angle_beta   90.00
_cell.angle_gamma   90.00
#
_symmetry.space_group_name_H-M   'P 1'
#
loop_
_entity.id
_entity.type
_entity.pdbx_description
1 polymer ?
#
loop_
_entity_poly.entity_id
_entity_poly.type
_entity_poly.pdbx_seq_one_letter_code
_entity_poly.pdbx_strand_id
1 'polypeptide(L)'
;MNELVLMIITYYIIAILCIVIVLNLIQYYTKNKYKKEVSNYDIEKNELIDAPIMTELKKVEELSRNKAIKDKYNVWKSEIDSMKDNLEKEINDMIIDADFLLDQKDYKNYTLKRINLEIKLLEAKGLKNKIYDEIREITLCEENNRAKITLLKERFREAIRIYNTSKNTYVPIDKTIDLQIETIEKRFQEFEILMEKQDYVSVNKLVSALETLIKHF
;
A
#
# COMPACT_ATOMS: atom_id res chain seq x y z
N MET A 1 0.05 -11.45 78.70
CA MET A 1 0.53 -10.30 77.88
C MET A 1 1.33 -10.77 76.66
N ASN A 2 2.05 -11.90 76.72
CA ASN A 2 2.88 -12.38 75.56
C ASN A 2 2.09 -12.98 74.40
N GLU A 3 0.96 -13.68 74.60
CA GLU A 3 0.19 -14.31 73.51
C GLU A 3 -0.52 -13.27 72.63
N LEU A 4 -1.05 -12.20 73.22
CA LEU A 4 -1.71 -11.15 72.46
C LEU A 4 -0.73 -10.36 71.59
N VAL A 5 0.48 -10.13 72.07
CA VAL A 5 1.59 -9.51 71.32
C VAL A 5 2.02 -10.43 70.19
N LEU A 6 2.12 -11.74 70.41
CA LEU A 6 2.47 -12.72 69.42
C LEU A 6 1.41 -12.78 68.29
N MET A 7 0.12 -12.77 68.63
CA MET A 7 -0.98 -12.71 67.66
C MET A 7 -0.91 -11.44 66.78
N ILE A 8 -0.67 -10.28 67.39
CA ILE A 8 -0.54 -9.02 66.62
C ILE A 8 0.63 -9.10 65.64
N ILE A 9 1.78 -9.62 66.06
CA ILE A 9 2.97 -9.78 65.22
C ILE A 9 2.68 -10.73 64.05
N THR A 10 2.00 -11.86 64.29
CA THR A 10 1.64 -12.82 63.22
C THR A 10 0.69 -12.19 62.20
N TYR A 11 -0.28 -11.42 62.58
CA TYR A 11 -1.16 -10.68 61.68
C TYR A 11 -0.40 -9.65 60.81
N TYR A 12 0.55 -8.93 61.38
CA TYR A 12 1.43 -8.01 60.64
C TYR A 12 2.29 -8.73 59.60
N ILE A 13 2.86 -9.87 59.95
CA ILE A 13 3.66 -10.69 59.03
C ILE A 13 2.78 -11.19 57.85
N ILE A 14 1.58 -11.67 58.16
CA ILE A 14 0.63 -12.13 57.12
C ILE A 14 0.23 -10.97 56.22
N ALA A 15 -0.06 -9.79 56.75
CA ALA A 15 -0.40 -8.60 56.00
C ALA A 15 0.72 -8.18 55.04
N ILE A 16 1.97 -8.17 55.54
CA ILE A 16 3.15 -7.88 54.68
C ILE A 16 3.32 -8.92 53.57
N LEU A 17 3.17 -10.20 53.89
CA LEU A 17 3.25 -11.29 52.88
C LEU A 17 2.15 -11.12 51.80
N CYS A 18 0.91 -10.79 52.19
CA CYS A 18 -0.16 -10.52 51.25
C CYS A 18 0.17 -9.34 50.32
N ILE A 19 0.71 -8.25 50.85
CA ILE A 19 1.13 -7.08 50.05
C ILE A 19 2.22 -7.47 49.07
N VAL A 20 3.22 -8.22 49.51
CA VAL A 20 4.32 -8.70 48.61
C VAL A 20 3.79 -9.57 47.49
N ILE A 21 2.86 -10.48 47.80
CA ILE A 21 2.23 -11.34 46.80
C ILE A 21 1.47 -10.49 45.76
N VAL A 22 0.63 -9.53 46.20
CA VAL A 22 -0.12 -8.66 45.32
C VAL A 22 0.79 -7.82 44.45
N LEU A 23 1.86 -7.26 44.98
CA LEU A 23 2.83 -6.49 44.19
C LEU A 23 3.53 -7.37 43.15
N ASN A 24 3.89 -8.59 43.46
CA ASN A 24 4.46 -9.52 42.52
C ASN A 24 3.48 -9.91 41.41
N LEU A 25 2.21 -10.13 41.72
CA LEU A 25 1.17 -10.40 40.74
C LEU A 25 0.96 -9.22 39.77
N ILE A 26 0.93 -7.99 40.29
CA ILE A 26 0.82 -6.77 39.48
C ILE A 26 2.02 -6.65 38.54
N GLN A 27 3.24 -6.85 39.05
CA GLN A 27 4.45 -6.79 38.23
C GLN A 27 4.44 -7.88 37.13
N TYR A 28 4.05 -9.10 37.49
CA TYR A 28 3.94 -10.20 36.51
C TYR A 28 2.92 -9.89 35.40
N TYR A 29 1.74 -9.39 35.78
CA TYR A 29 0.71 -9.03 34.81
C TYR A 29 1.16 -7.88 33.90
N THR A 30 1.77 -6.85 34.48
CA THR A 30 2.30 -5.71 33.74
C THR A 30 3.40 -6.13 32.77
N LYS A 31 4.35 -6.97 33.21
CA LYS A 31 5.41 -7.49 32.35
C LYS A 31 4.85 -8.29 31.17
N ASN A 32 3.89 -9.18 31.44
CA ASN A 32 3.26 -9.98 30.38
C ASN A 32 2.51 -9.13 29.36
N LYS A 33 1.80 -8.10 29.82
CA LYS A 33 1.12 -7.15 28.94
C LYS A 33 2.12 -6.47 27.99
N TYR A 34 3.20 -5.94 28.52
CA TYR A 34 4.21 -5.24 27.73
C TYR A 34 5.02 -6.19 26.82
N LYS A 35 5.31 -7.40 27.24
CA LYS A 35 5.92 -8.41 26.35
C LYS A 35 5.04 -8.74 25.15
N LYS A 36 3.73 -8.78 25.34
CA LYS A 36 2.79 -8.95 24.23
C LYS A 36 2.80 -7.75 23.29
N GLU A 37 2.92 -6.53 23.83
CA GLU A 37 3.08 -5.32 22.98
C GLU A 37 4.36 -5.38 22.15
N VAL A 38 5.50 -5.76 22.73
CA VAL A 38 6.78 -5.93 22.00
C VAL A 38 6.66 -6.98 20.91
N SER A 39 6.02 -8.11 21.19
CA SER A 39 5.74 -9.13 20.19
C SER A 39 4.87 -8.61 19.03
N ASN A 40 3.90 -7.76 19.32
CA ASN A 40 3.08 -7.13 18.29
C ASN A 40 3.89 -6.19 17.38
N TYR A 41 4.85 -5.44 17.94
CA TYR A 41 5.75 -4.60 17.14
C TYR A 41 6.64 -5.41 16.21
N ASP A 42 7.11 -6.58 16.66
CA ASP A 42 7.87 -7.50 15.80
C ASP A 42 7.02 -8.04 14.64
N ILE A 43 5.76 -8.40 14.91
CA ILE A 43 4.81 -8.81 13.88
C ILE A 43 4.57 -7.66 12.90
N GLU A 44 4.28 -6.45 13.38
CA GLU A 44 4.03 -5.28 12.53
C GLU A 44 5.24 -4.92 11.65
N LYS A 45 6.46 -5.00 12.21
CA LYS A 45 7.72 -4.83 11.46
C LYS A 45 7.81 -5.86 10.32
N ASN A 46 7.57 -7.14 10.63
CA ASN A 46 7.64 -8.20 9.63
C ASN A 46 6.58 -8.05 8.54
N GLU A 47 5.36 -7.65 8.89
CA GLU A 47 4.30 -7.32 7.92
C GLU A 47 4.68 -6.15 6.99
N LEU A 48 5.46 -5.18 7.47
CA LEU A 48 5.95 -4.08 6.65
C LEU A 48 7.07 -4.54 5.70
N ILE A 49 7.95 -5.44 6.15
CA ILE A 49 9.04 -6.02 5.33
C ILE A 49 8.46 -6.92 4.23
N ASP A 50 7.48 -7.78 4.58
CA ASP A 50 6.87 -8.75 3.67
C ASP A 50 5.75 -8.16 2.80
N ALA A 51 5.47 -6.86 2.95
CA ALA A 51 4.40 -6.22 2.20
C ALA A 51 4.55 -6.40 0.69
N PRO A 52 3.45 -6.64 -0.05
CA PRO A 52 3.47 -6.94 -1.49
C PRO A 52 3.81 -5.72 -2.36
N ILE A 53 4.36 -4.65 -1.76
CA ILE A 53 4.74 -3.42 -2.46
C ILE A 53 5.77 -3.67 -3.59
N MET A 54 6.65 -4.67 -3.42
CA MET A 54 7.61 -5.05 -4.46
C MET A 54 6.94 -5.68 -5.67
N THR A 55 5.80 -6.35 -5.48
CA THR A 55 5.01 -6.91 -6.58
C THR A 55 4.34 -5.79 -7.38
N GLU A 56 3.80 -4.79 -6.69
CA GLU A 56 3.22 -3.60 -7.34
C GLU A 56 4.29 -2.77 -8.04
N LEU A 57 5.47 -2.63 -7.43
CA LEU A 57 6.60 -1.92 -8.03
C LEU A 57 7.08 -2.60 -9.32
N LYS A 58 7.09 -3.94 -9.40
CA LYS A 58 7.41 -4.68 -10.62
C LYS A 58 6.44 -4.40 -11.76
N LYS A 59 5.15 -4.24 -11.48
CA LYS A 59 4.18 -3.84 -12.51
C LYS A 59 4.55 -2.49 -13.13
N VAL A 60 4.98 -1.54 -12.31
CA VAL A 60 5.44 -0.23 -12.81
C VAL A 60 6.75 -0.35 -13.59
N GLU A 61 7.65 -1.27 -13.21
CA GLU A 61 8.88 -1.52 -13.96
C GLU A 61 8.59 -1.95 -15.41
N GLU A 62 7.60 -2.81 -15.61
CA GLU A 62 7.16 -3.23 -16.95
C GLU A 62 6.57 -2.06 -17.76
N LEU A 63 5.97 -1.08 -17.08
CA LEU A 63 5.43 0.15 -17.68
C LEU A 63 6.50 1.22 -17.90
N SER A 64 7.69 1.11 -17.31
CA SER A 64 8.71 2.16 -17.24
C SER A 64 9.48 2.39 -18.56
N ARG A 65 8.81 2.30 -19.70
CA ARG A 65 9.37 2.70 -21.01
C ARG A 65 9.59 4.21 -21.11
N ASN A 66 8.87 5.00 -20.30
CA ASN A 66 9.00 6.45 -20.22
C ASN A 66 10.01 6.83 -19.14
N LYS A 67 10.88 7.81 -19.47
CA LYS A 67 11.92 8.34 -18.56
C LYS A 67 11.32 8.84 -17.22
N ALA A 68 10.21 9.55 -17.26
CA ALA A 68 9.58 10.12 -16.07
C ALA A 68 9.11 9.06 -15.06
N ILE A 69 8.53 7.94 -15.54
CA ILE A 69 8.15 6.83 -14.66
C ILE A 69 9.37 6.03 -14.21
N LYS A 70 10.36 5.87 -15.07
CA LYS A 70 11.62 5.23 -14.69
C LYS A 70 12.32 6.00 -13.56
N ASP A 71 12.31 7.32 -13.61
CA ASP A 71 12.87 8.16 -12.54
C ASP A 71 12.07 8.01 -11.24
N LYS A 72 10.74 8.02 -11.30
CA LYS A 72 9.88 7.73 -10.13
C LYS A 72 10.10 6.32 -9.58
N TYR A 73 10.14 5.31 -10.44
CA TYR A 73 10.43 3.94 -10.04
C TYR A 73 11.74 3.82 -9.25
N ASN A 74 12.81 4.47 -9.74
CA ASN A 74 14.11 4.44 -9.05
C ASN A 74 14.04 5.11 -7.68
N VAL A 75 13.28 6.22 -7.55
CA VAL A 75 13.07 6.89 -6.25
C VAL A 75 12.31 5.98 -5.30
N TRP A 76 11.16 5.42 -5.71
CA TRP A 76 10.37 4.52 -4.88
C TRP A 76 11.15 3.28 -4.47
N LYS A 77 11.91 2.69 -5.39
CA LYS A 77 12.76 1.54 -5.09
C LYS A 77 13.79 1.88 -4.01
N SER A 78 14.49 3.01 -4.15
CA SER A 78 15.46 3.47 -3.17
C SER A 78 14.83 3.75 -1.80
N GLU A 79 13.63 4.37 -1.78
CA GLU A 79 12.88 4.64 -0.54
C GLU A 79 12.43 3.34 0.15
N ILE A 80 11.95 2.35 -0.61
CA ILE A 80 11.53 1.04 -0.09
C ILE A 80 12.74 0.26 0.45
N ASP A 81 13.84 0.22 -0.29
CA ASP A 81 15.06 -0.48 0.13
C ASP A 81 15.62 0.17 1.42
N SER A 82 15.67 1.50 1.49
CA SER A 82 16.06 2.22 2.70
C SER A 82 15.11 1.97 3.89
N MET A 83 13.82 1.94 3.64
CA MET A 83 12.82 1.61 4.66
C MET A 83 13.02 0.19 5.20
N LYS A 84 13.24 -0.80 4.34
CA LYS A 84 13.50 -2.19 4.76
C LYS A 84 14.79 -2.31 5.57
N ASP A 85 15.85 -1.69 5.13
CA ASP A 85 17.12 -1.65 5.86
C ASP A 85 16.96 -1.06 7.27
N ASN A 86 16.17 0.01 7.41
CA ASN A 86 15.89 0.61 8.70
C ASN A 86 15.02 -0.29 9.58
N LEU A 87 14.02 -0.99 9.01
CA LEU A 87 13.17 -1.95 9.73
C LEU A 87 14.00 -3.15 10.22
N GLU A 88 14.91 -3.67 9.40
CA GLU A 88 15.73 -4.83 9.73
C GLU A 88 16.83 -4.51 10.75
N LYS A 89 17.37 -3.30 10.75
CA LYS A 89 18.47 -2.89 11.63
C LYS A 89 17.97 -2.08 12.82
N GLU A 90 17.57 -0.84 12.58
CA GLU A 90 17.29 0.12 13.66
C GLU A 90 16.07 -0.30 14.49
N ILE A 91 14.97 -0.68 13.83
CA ILE A 91 13.73 -1.04 14.55
C ILE A 91 13.90 -2.40 15.23
N ASN A 92 14.61 -3.34 14.61
CA ASN A 92 14.89 -4.61 15.24
C ASN A 92 15.73 -4.43 16.53
N ASP A 93 16.77 -3.61 16.50
CA ASP A 93 17.56 -3.29 17.69
C ASP A 93 16.72 -2.61 18.78
N MET A 94 15.81 -1.71 18.39
CA MET A 94 14.90 -1.06 19.33
C MET A 94 13.92 -2.05 19.98
N ILE A 95 13.46 -3.07 19.25
CA ILE A 95 12.60 -4.15 19.79
C ILE A 95 13.38 -5.00 20.79
N ILE A 96 14.60 -5.38 20.47
CA ILE A 96 15.47 -6.13 21.36
C ILE A 96 15.76 -5.34 22.63
N ASP A 97 16.10 -4.06 22.51
CA ASP A 97 16.33 -3.18 23.66
C ASP A 97 15.08 -3.04 24.54
N ALA A 98 13.89 -2.92 23.92
CA ALA A 98 12.63 -2.83 24.65
C ALA A 98 12.34 -4.12 25.45
N ASP A 99 12.57 -5.29 24.89
CA ASP A 99 12.41 -6.56 25.59
C ASP A 99 13.43 -6.69 26.74
N PHE A 100 14.67 -6.30 26.51
CA PHE A 100 15.71 -6.28 27.54
C PHE A 100 15.33 -5.37 28.73
N LEU A 101 14.83 -4.16 28.46
CA LEU A 101 14.37 -3.22 29.52
C LEU A 101 13.23 -3.82 30.35
N LEU A 102 12.31 -4.57 29.72
CA LEU A 102 11.24 -5.29 30.42
C LEU A 102 11.80 -6.42 31.32
N ASP A 103 12.84 -7.10 30.90
CA ASP A 103 13.49 -8.13 31.71
C ASP A 103 14.20 -7.52 32.92
N GLN A 104 14.77 -6.33 32.78
CA GLN A 104 15.35 -5.53 33.87
C GLN A 104 14.29 -4.84 34.75
N LYS A 105 12.99 -4.94 34.44
CA LYS A 105 11.88 -4.22 35.09
C LYS A 105 12.01 -2.70 35.05
N ASP A 106 12.76 -2.17 34.07
CA ASP A 106 12.91 -0.73 33.86
C ASP A 106 11.76 -0.20 32.96
N TYR A 107 10.58 -0.12 33.55
CA TYR A 107 9.36 0.32 32.86
C TYR A 107 9.41 1.78 32.40
N LYS A 108 10.22 2.62 33.07
CA LYS A 108 10.35 4.03 32.69
C LYS A 108 11.07 4.17 31.34
N ASN A 109 12.23 3.55 31.21
CA ASN A 109 13.00 3.59 29.97
C ASN A 109 12.32 2.78 28.86
N TYR A 110 11.66 1.67 29.20
CA TYR A 110 10.78 0.94 28.26
C TYR A 110 9.72 1.86 27.64
N THR A 111 9.01 2.67 28.46
CA THR A 111 7.95 3.56 27.94
C THR A 111 8.50 4.57 26.95
N LEU A 112 9.68 5.14 27.19
CA LEU A 112 10.35 6.06 26.27
C LEU A 112 10.76 5.35 24.96
N LYS A 113 11.32 4.14 25.07
CA LYS A 113 11.73 3.35 23.92
C LYS A 113 10.52 2.95 23.07
N ARG A 114 9.41 2.55 23.72
CA ARG A 114 8.14 2.21 23.08
C ARG A 114 7.60 3.35 22.23
N ILE A 115 7.56 4.58 22.77
CA ILE A 115 7.07 5.75 22.02
C ILE A 115 7.90 5.98 20.77
N ASN A 116 9.23 5.90 20.87
CA ASN A 116 10.11 6.06 19.72
C ASN A 116 9.90 4.95 18.67
N LEU A 117 9.70 3.71 19.13
CA LEU A 117 9.40 2.57 18.27
C LEU A 117 8.09 2.75 17.52
N GLU A 118 7.03 3.16 18.22
CA GLU A 118 5.71 3.45 17.63
C GLU A 118 5.81 4.54 16.55
N ILE A 119 6.55 5.62 16.83
CA ILE A 119 6.76 6.70 15.85
C ILE A 119 7.44 6.17 14.60
N LYS A 120 8.52 5.41 14.75
CA LYS A 120 9.28 4.86 13.60
C LYS A 120 8.48 3.85 12.78
N LEU A 121 7.71 2.99 13.41
CA LEU A 121 6.79 2.08 12.71
C LEU A 121 5.69 2.85 11.97
N LEU A 122 5.16 3.92 12.57
CA LEU A 122 4.16 4.77 11.94
C LEU A 122 4.73 5.51 10.72
N GLU A 123 5.97 6.02 10.80
CA GLU A 123 6.68 6.64 9.69
C GLU A 123 6.88 5.65 8.53
N ALA A 124 7.36 4.44 8.82
CA ALA A 124 7.53 3.39 7.81
C ALA A 124 6.20 3.00 7.15
N LYS A 125 5.13 2.87 7.93
CA LYS A 125 3.78 2.58 7.43
C LYS A 125 3.24 3.73 6.56
N GLY A 126 3.47 4.96 6.97
CA GLY A 126 3.10 6.15 6.19
C GLY A 126 3.81 6.19 4.84
N LEU A 127 5.12 5.96 4.82
CA LEU A 127 5.92 5.90 3.59
C LEU A 127 5.45 4.77 2.66
N LYS A 128 5.25 3.56 3.20
CA LYS A 128 4.70 2.43 2.44
C LYS A 128 3.37 2.76 1.78
N ASN A 129 2.44 3.32 2.54
CA ASN A 129 1.10 3.64 2.03
C ASN A 129 1.16 4.72 0.96
N LYS A 130 1.97 5.78 1.16
CA LYS A 130 2.18 6.84 0.17
C LYS A 130 2.67 6.26 -1.16
N ILE A 131 3.73 5.45 -1.14
CA ILE A 131 4.29 4.85 -2.35
C ILE A 131 3.27 3.91 -3.01
N TYR A 132 2.55 3.11 -2.21
CA TYR A 132 1.52 2.20 -2.71
C TYR A 132 0.39 2.95 -3.41
N ASP A 133 -0.08 4.05 -2.85
CA ASP A 133 -1.14 4.86 -3.45
C ASP A 133 -0.68 5.52 -4.75
N GLU A 134 0.56 6.05 -4.80
CA GLU A 134 1.14 6.63 -6.01
C GLU A 134 1.32 5.59 -7.13
N ILE A 135 1.77 4.37 -6.81
CA ILE A 135 1.88 3.26 -7.75
C ILE A 135 0.49 2.87 -8.27
N ARG A 136 -0.46 2.73 -7.37
CA ARG A 136 -1.83 2.33 -7.70
C ARG A 136 -2.54 3.33 -8.59
N GLU A 137 -2.33 4.61 -8.37
CA GLU A 137 -2.90 5.66 -9.24
C GLU A 137 -2.46 5.46 -10.69
N ILE A 138 -1.17 5.20 -10.92
CA ILE A 138 -0.62 4.98 -12.26
C ILE A 138 -1.14 3.68 -12.87
N THR A 139 -1.06 2.57 -12.14
CA THR A 139 -1.47 1.25 -12.66
C THR A 139 -2.96 1.18 -12.96
N LEU A 140 -3.83 1.71 -12.08
CA LEU A 140 -5.27 1.75 -12.30
C LEU A 140 -5.65 2.64 -13.50
N CYS A 141 -4.96 3.77 -13.67
CA CYS A 141 -5.21 4.65 -14.81
C CYS A 141 -4.92 3.93 -16.13
N GLU A 142 -3.83 3.18 -16.20
CA GLU A 142 -3.47 2.39 -17.36
C GLU A 142 -4.44 1.24 -17.62
N GLU A 143 -4.72 0.42 -16.60
CA GLU A 143 -5.65 -0.71 -16.73
C GLU A 143 -7.04 -0.25 -17.18
N ASN A 144 -7.58 0.82 -16.60
CA ASN A 144 -8.88 1.36 -16.96
C ASN A 144 -8.91 1.88 -18.41
N ASN A 145 -7.86 2.57 -18.86
CA ASN A 145 -7.80 3.07 -20.23
C ASN A 145 -7.65 1.94 -21.23
N ARG A 146 -6.85 0.91 -20.95
CA ARG A 146 -6.74 -0.28 -21.82
C ARG A 146 -8.03 -1.08 -21.88
N ALA A 147 -8.73 -1.25 -20.77
CA ALA A 147 -10.03 -1.92 -20.75
C ALA A 147 -11.08 -1.16 -21.59
N LYS A 148 -11.16 0.17 -21.41
CA LYS A 148 -12.07 1.01 -22.20
C LYS A 148 -11.76 0.96 -23.69
N ILE A 149 -10.50 1.09 -24.07
CA ILE A 149 -10.13 1.09 -25.49
C ILE A 149 -10.38 -0.27 -26.15
N THR A 150 -10.18 -1.37 -25.42
CA THR A 150 -10.50 -2.71 -25.91
C THR A 150 -11.99 -2.83 -26.24
N LEU A 151 -12.85 -2.39 -25.30
CA LEU A 151 -14.30 -2.37 -25.53
C LEU A 151 -14.70 -1.48 -26.73
N LEU A 152 -14.06 -0.30 -26.86
CA LEU A 152 -14.31 0.59 -27.99
C LEU A 152 -13.86 -0.01 -29.32
N LYS A 153 -12.72 -0.71 -29.37
CA LYS A 153 -12.26 -1.45 -30.56
C LYS A 153 -13.24 -2.56 -30.96
N GLU A 154 -13.82 -3.27 -29.99
CA GLU A 154 -14.83 -4.30 -30.24
C GLU A 154 -16.12 -3.70 -30.83
N ARG A 155 -16.64 -2.63 -30.21
CA ARG A 155 -17.83 -1.92 -30.72
C ARG A 155 -17.61 -1.38 -32.12
N PHE A 156 -16.46 -0.80 -32.38
CA PHE A 156 -16.10 -0.28 -33.71
C PHE A 156 -16.02 -1.38 -34.77
N ARG A 157 -15.41 -2.53 -34.47
CA ARG A 157 -15.38 -3.68 -35.37
C ARG A 157 -16.77 -4.18 -35.73
N GLU A 158 -17.67 -4.24 -34.74
CA GLU A 158 -19.04 -4.65 -34.95
C GLU A 158 -19.79 -3.63 -35.84
N ALA A 159 -19.61 -2.34 -35.61
CA ALA A 159 -20.17 -1.29 -36.46
C ALA A 159 -19.68 -1.38 -37.90
N ILE A 160 -18.37 -1.60 -38.12
CA ILE A 160 -17.81 -1.85 -39.47
C ILE A 160 -18.43 -3.10 -40.09
N ARG A 161 -18.63 -4.17 -39.32
CA ARG A 161 -19.26 -5.40 -39.82
C ARG A 161 -20.68 -5.14 -40.32
N ILE A 162 -21.48 -4.39 -39.57
CA ILE A 162 -22.84 -3.99 -39.94
C ILE A 162 -22.82 -3.14 -41.21
N TYR A 163 -21.94 -2.13 -41.27
CA TYR A 163 -21.77 -1.28 -42.45
C TYR A 163 -21.43 -2.09 -43.70
N ASN A 164 -20.45 -2.97 -43.65
CA ASN A 164 -20.04 -3.80 -44.77
C ASN A 164 -21.15 -4.73 -45.26
N THR A 165 -21.97 -5.25 -44.35
CA THR A 165 -23.11 -6.10 -44.69
C THR A 165 -24.22 -5.31 -45.39
N SER A 166 -24.37 -4.03 -45.08
CA SER A 166 -25.44 -3.16 -45.60
C SER A 166 -24.91 -2.10 -46.57
N LYS A 167 -23.67 -2.24 -47.06
CA LYS A 167 -22.96 -1.25 -47.88
C LYS A 167 -23.79 -0.76 -49.09
N ASN A 168 -24.50 -1.66 -49.76
CA ASN A 168 -25.35 -1.32 -50.91
C ASN A 168 -26.48 -0.33 -50.57
N THR A 169 -26.89 -0.25 -49.32
CA THR A 169 -27.92 0.68 -48.84
C THR A 169 -27.37 2.08 -48.59
N TYR A 170 -26.07 2.21 -48.35
CA TYR A 170 -25.40 3.45 -47.97
C TYR A 170 -24.60 4.14 -49.07
N VAL A 171 -24.70 3.67 -50.32
CA VAL A 171 -23.95 4.20 -51.48
C VAL A 171 -23.85 5.74 -51.53
N PRO A 172 -24.88 6.53 -51.21
CA PRO A 172 -24.78 7.99 -51.28
C PRO A 172 -23.81 8.61 -50.28
N ILE A 173 -23.53 7.94 -49.14
CA ILE A 173 -22.71 8.45 -48.02
C ILE A 173 -21.48 7.61 -47.78
N ASP A 174 -21.17 6.64 -48.62
CA ASP A 174 -20.08 5.66 -48.47
C ASP A 174 -18.72 6.34 -48.22
N LYS A 175 -18.38 7.36 -49.02
CA LYS A 175 -17.14 8.13 -48.85
C LYS A 175 -17.04 8.84 -47.47
N THR A 176 -18.16 9.27 -46.94
CA THR A 176 -18.18 9.95 -45.61
C THR A 176 -17.95 8.95 -44.49
N ILE A 177 -18.54 7.75 -44.62
CA ILE A 177 -18.36 6.66 -43.68
C ILE A 177 -16.92 6.15 -43.69
N ASP A 178 -16.34 5.93 -44.92
CA ASP A 178 -14.95 5.51 -45.05
C ASP A 178 -13.97 6.51 -44.43
N LEU A 179 -14.23 7.83 -44.53
CA LEU A 179 -13.43 8.87 -43.92
C LEU A 179 -13.55 8.84 -42.38
N GLN A 180 -14.75 8.55 -41.85
CA GLN A 180 -14.95 8.39 -40.42
C GLN A 180 -14.21 7.16 -39.88
N ILE A 181 -14.23 6.04 -40.58
CA ILE A 181 -13.47 4.82 -40.27
C ILE A 181 -11.98 5.16 -40.16
N GLU A 182 -11.41 5.80 -41.19
CA GLU A 182 -9.99 6.20 -41.16
C GLU A 182 -9.66 7.14 -39.98
N THR A 183 -10.57 8.06 -39.69
CA THR A 183 -10.40 8.99 -38.55
C THR A 183 -10.36 8.23 -37.23
N ILE A 184 -11.26 7.27 -37.01
CA ILE A 184 -11.32 6.48 -35.76
C ILE A 184 -10.07 5.58 -35.65
N GLU A 185 -9.62 4.96 -36.75
CA GLU A 185 -8.40 4.15 -36.78
C GLU A 185 -7.16 4.96 -36.42
N LYS A 186 -7.01 6.19 -36.94
CA LYS A 186 -5.94 7.12 -36.59
C LYS A 186 -5.98 7.47 -35.07
N ARG A 187 -7.17 7.65 -34.50
CA ARG A 187 -7.33 7.90 -33.07
C ARG A 187 -6.92 6.70 -32.23
N PHE A 188 -7.16 5.48 -32.66
CA PHE A 188 -6.64 4.28 -31.97
C PHE A 188 -5.12 4.21 -31.99
N GLN A 189 -4.48 4.62 -33.10
CA GLN A 189 -3.01 4.70 -33.15
C GLN A 189 -2.48 5.81 -32.22
N GLU A 190 -3.13 6.98 -32.20
CA GLU A 190 -2.79 8.07 -31.30
C GLU A 190 -2.89 7.64 -29.82
N PHE A 191 -3.88 6.81 -29.48
CA PHE A 191 -4.01 6.25 -28.13
C PHE A 191 -2.74 5.45 -27.73
N GLU A 192 -2.24 4.58 -28.57
CA GLU A 192 -1.03 3.79 -28.26
C GLU A 192 0.19 4.70 -28.06
N ILE A 193 0.34 5.73 -28.88
CA ILE A 193 1.42 6.72 -28.74
C ILE A 193 1.32 7.50 -27.43
N LEU A 194 0.11 7.94 -27.05
CA LEU A 194 -0.11 8.67 -25.81
C LEU A 194 0.09 7.76 -24.58
N MET A 195 -0.32 6.50 -24.66
CA MET A 195 -0.08 5.50 -23.62
C MET A 195 1.42 5.24 -23.43
N GLU A 196 2.18 5.13 -24.53
CA GLU A 196 3.65 5.01 -24.43
C GLU A 196 4.32 6.24 -23.82
N LYS A 197 3.76 7.43 -24.08
CA LYS A 197 4.21 8.70 -23.45
C LYS A 197 3.69 8.87 -22.03
N GLN A 198 2.74 8.05 -21.61
CA GLN A 198 2.06 8.11 -20.30
C GLN A 198 1.40 9.48 -20.02
N ASP A 199 0.94 10.12 -21.08
CA ASP A 199 0.10 11.32 -20.99
C ASP A 199 -1.35 10.92 -20.75
N TYR A 200 -1.65 10.48 -19.53
CA TYR A 200 -2.97 10.00 -19.13
C TYR A 200 -4.05 11.06 -19.21
N VAL A 201 -3.70 12.35 -19.15
CA VAL A 201 -4.66 13.43 -19.33
C VAL A 201 -5.16 13.46 -20.78
N SER A 202 -4.23 13.41 -21.75
CA SER A 202 -4.56 13.37 -23.17
C SER A 202 -5.22 12.02 -23.54
N VAL A 203 -4.78 10.92 -22.94
CA VAL A 203 -5.41 9.59 -23.11
C VAL A 203 -6.89 9.63 -22.70
N ASN A 204 -7.22 10.16 -21.54
CA ASN A 204 -8.60 10.24 -21.06
C ASN A 204 -9.49 11.09 -22.00
N LYS A 205 -8.97 12.20 -22.50
CA LYS A 205 -9.69 13.05 -23.48
C LYS A 205 -9.92 12.30 -24.79
N LEU A 206 -8.89 11.60 -25.27
CA LEU A 206 -8.95 10.83 -26.52
C LEU A 206 -9.95 9.66 -26.42
N VAL A 207 -9.94 8.93 -25.29
CA VAL A 207 -10.89 7.83 -25.04
C VAL A 207 -12.33 8.35 -25.03
N SER A 208 -12.59 9.48 -24.37
CA SER A 208 -13.91 10.11 -24.37
C SER A 208 -14.35 10.58 -25.76
N ALA A 209 -13.42 11.13 -26.55
CA ALA A 209 -13.70 11.52 -27.93
C ALA A 209 -14.01 10.31 -28.82
N LEU A 210 -13.24 9.20 -28.68
CA LEU A 210 -13.49 7.94 -29.39
C LEU A 210 -14.85 7.35 -29.01
N GLU A 211 -15.21 7.36 -27.74
CA GLU A 211 -16.52 6.89 -27.28
C GLU A 211 -17.67 7.66 -27.95
N THR A 212 -17.54 8.98 -28.05
CA THR A 212 -18.52 9.83 -28.74
C THR A 212 -18.56 9.52 -30.24
N LEU A 213 -17.40 9.42 -30.90
CA LEU A 213 -17.32 9.11 -32.34
C LEU A 213 -17.96 7.77 -32.68
N ILE A 214 -17.62 6.72 -31.93
CA ILE A 214 -18.11 5.34 -32.17
C ILE A 214 -19.61 5.24 -31.86
N LYS A 215 -20.13 6.02 -30.91
CA LYS A 215 -21.57 6.06 -30.60
C LYS A 215 -22.38 6.67 -31.75
N HIS A 216 -21.82 7.60 -32.53
CA HIS A 216 -22.47 8.29 -33.61
C HIS A 216 -22.12 7.72 -35.01
N PHE A 217 -21.22 6.76 -35.07
CA PHE A 217 -20.89 5.98 -36.23
C PHE A 217 -21.93 4.87 -36.48
#